data_a34fe534cad690fb46697c512d2bf110
#
_entry.id   a34fe534cad690fb46697c512d2bf110
#
_cell.length_a   1.000
_cell.length_b   1.000
_cell.length_c   1.000
_cell.angle_alpha   90.00
_cell.angle_beta   90.00
_cell.angle_gamma   90.00
#
_symmetry.space_group_name_H-M   'P 1'
#
loop_
_entity.id
_entity.type
_entity.pdbx_description
1 polymer ?
#
loop_
_entity_poly.entity_id
_entity_poly.type
_entity_poly.pdbx_seq_one_letter_code
_entity_poly.pdbx_strand_id
1 'polypeptide(L)'
;MIIKVCGMRDSRNIQEVSALAVNWIGLIFYERSPRFIGQSPTKQWTVDSGQLTVKYRLSQLSTVNCQLSTKKVGVFVNATIESMMEKASAYKLDYLQLHGNESPEDCHTLQKRGYSLIKAFPIATKEDFEKTREYEGRVDYFLFDTRCEGYGGSGKRFDWSILTAVSYTHLRAHETRSNL
;
A
#
# COMPACT_ATOMS: atom_id res chain seq x y z
N MET A 1 13.20 -8.81 7.26
CA MET A 1 11.96 -9.04 6.48
C MET A 1 11.01 -7.90 6.81
N ILE A 2 10.30 -7.34 5.83
CA ILE A 2 9.25 -6.33 6.04
C ILE A 2 7.91 -7.04 5.91
N ILE A 3 7.04 -6.90 6.93
CA ILE A 3 5.69 -7.45 6.92
C ILE A 3 4.71 -6.31 6.69
N LYS A 4 3.87 -6.45 5.65
CA LYS A 4 2.79 -5.50 5.33
C LYS A 4 1.43 -6.19 5.40
N VAL A 5 0.50 -5.60 6.16
CA VAL A 5 -0.91 -6.03 6.19
C VAL A 5 -1.74 -5.02 5.43
N CYS A 6 -2.41 -5.46 4.36
CA CYS A 6 -3.07 -4.57 3.40
C CYS A 6 -4.60 -4.67 3.44
N GLY A 7 -5.28 -3.55 3.14
CA GLY A 7 -6.74 -3.48 3.09
C GLY A 7 -7.38 -3.30 4.45
N MET A 8 -6.65 -2.69 5.37
CA MET A 8 -7.13 -2.32 6.69
C MET A 8 -8.10 -1.15 6.60
N ARG A 9 -9.23 -1.20 7.28
CA ARG A 9 -10.25 -0.14 7.31
C ARG A 9 -10.99 -0.01 8.64
N ASP A 10 -10.94 -1.02 9.49
CA ASP A 10 -11.48 -0.95 10.83
C ASP A 10 -10.41 -0.49 11.81
N SER A 11 -10.72 0.54 12.61
CA SER A 11 -9.77 1.15 13.53
C SER A 11 -9.28 0.22 14.62
N ARG A 12 -10.18 -0.61 15.16
CA ARG A 12 -9.83 -1.56 16.21
C ARG A 12 -8.89 -2.62 15.64
N ASN A 13 -9.21 -3.14 14.46
CA ASN A 13 -8.38 -4.10 13.78
C ASN A 13 -6.99 -3.51 13.41
N ILE A 14 -6.93 -2.25 12.97
CA ILE A 14 -5.66 -1.55 12.73
C ILE A 14 -4.83 -1.48 14.01
N GLN A 15 -5.45 -1.18 15.15
CA GLN A 15 -4.75 -1.12 16.44
C GLN A 15 -4.21 -2.49 16.85
N GLU A 16 -5.05 -3.52 16.77
CA GLU A 16 -4.68 -4.90 17.11
C GLU A 16 -3.54 -5.41 16.24
N VAL A 17 -3.62 -5.17 14.92
CA VAL A 17 -2.58 -5.55 13.97
C VAL A 17 -1.29 -4.75 14.17
N SER A 18 -1.40 -3.46 14.45
CA SER A 18 -0.22 -2.62 14.69
C SER A 18 0.54 -3.03 15.97
N ALA A 19 -0.14 -3.66 16.92
CA ALA A 19 0.49 -4.23 18.11
C ALA A 19 1.29 -5.52 17.82
N LEU A 20 1.09 -6.15 16.66
CA LEU A 20 1.76 -7.40 16.26
C LEU A 20 3.13 -7.18 15.60
N ALA A 21 3.81 -6.07 15.84
CA ALA A 21 5.11 -5.76 15.26
C ALA A 21 5.15 -5.84 13.71
N VAL A 22 4.04 -5.52 13.03
CA VAL A 22 4.03 -5.36 11.58
C VAL A 22 4.74 -4.08 11.18
N ASN A 23 5.44 -4.10 10.05
CA ASN A 23 6.21 -2.95 9.60
C ASN A 23 5.32 -1.94 8.86
N TRP A 24 4.38 -2.43 8.05
CA TRP A 24 3.53 -1.59 7.21
C TRP A 24 2.06 -2.01 7.28
N ILE A 25 1.17 -1.01 7.26
CA ILE A 25 -0.28 -1.18 7.05
C ILE A 25 -0.69 -0.51 5.74
N GLY A 26 -1.55 -1.17 4.97
CA GLY A 26 -2.05 -0.69 3.69
C GLY A 26 -3.50 -0.21 3.80
N LEU A 27 -3.75 1.01 3.35
CA LEU A 27 -5.04 1.66 3.25
C LEU A 27 -5.41 1.78 1.77
N ILE A 28 -6.53 1.20 1.33
CA ILE A 28 -6.89 1.13 -0.08
C ILE A 28 -7.79 2.32 -0.46
N PHE A 29 -7.30 3.15 -1.39
CA PHE A 29 -7.99 4.31 -1.96
C PHE A 29 -8.52 4.04 -3.38
N TYR A 30 -8.98 2.81 -3.62
CA TYR A 30 -9.60 2.39 -4.88
C TYR A 30 -11.06 2.01 -4.62
N GLU A 31 -11.99 2.81 -5.14
CA GLU A 31 -13.44 2.71 -4.82
C GLU A 31 -14.07 1.37 -5.19
N ARG A 32 -13.57 0.71 -6.24
CA ARG A 32 -14.08 -0.61 -6.65
C ARG A 32 -13.59 -1.75 -5.75
N SER A 33 -12.66 -1.48 -4.84
CA SER A 33 -12.19 -2.48 -3.90
C SER A 33 -13.22 -2.72 -2.78
N PRO A 34 -13.55 -3.97 -2.44
CA PRO A 34 -14.40 -4.27 -1.28
C PRO A 34 -13.73 -3.83 0.04
N ARG A 35 -12.44 -3.53 0.00
CA ARG A 35 -11.64 -3.03 1.13
C ARG A 35 -11.32 -1.53 1.01
N PHE A 36 -12.10 -0.79 0.25
CA PHE A 36 -11.97 0.66 0.12
C PHE A 36 -12.21 1.36 1.45
N ILE A 37 -11.28 2.21 1.88
CA ILE A 37 -11.34 2.87 3.19
C ILE A 37 -12.48 3.88 3.31
N GLY A 38 -12.93 4.46 2.20
CA GLY A 38 -14.02 5.46 2.17
C GLY A 38 -15.43 4.89 2.29
N GLN A 39 -15.62 3.57 2.24
CA GLN A 39 -16.95 2.94 2.29
C GLN A 39 -17.49 2.70 3.71
N SER A 40 -16.82 3.14 4.76
CA SER A 40 -17.33 3.01 6.14
C SER A 40 -18.17 4.24 6.49
N PRO A 41 -19.53 4.16 6.46
CA PRO A 41 -20.40 5.33 6.56
C PRO A 41 -20.44 5.99 7.95
N THR A 42 -19.75 5.46 8.94
CA THR A 42 -19.88 5.90 10.33
C THR A 42 -18.57 6.30 11.01
N LYS A 43 -17.43 6.29 10.30
CA LYS A 43 -16.13 6.53 10.94
C LYS A 43 -15.36 7.61 10.21
N GLN A 44 -15.30 8.81 10.78
CA GLN A 44 -14.36 9.84 10.35
C GLN A 44 -12.95 9.46 10.85
N TRP A 45 -12.03 9.23 9.91
CA TRP A 45 -10.63 9.06 10.20
C TRP A 45 -10.02 10.43 10.44
N THR A 46 -9.55 10.68 11.64
CA THR A 46 -8.74 11.87 11.93
C THR A 46 -7.32 11.42 12.25
N VAL A 47 -6.35 12.10 11.64
CA VAL A 47 -4.95 11.94 11.99
C VAL A 47 -4.54 13.15 12.79
N ASP A 48 -4.35 12.99 14.08
CA ASP A 48 -3.83 14.02 14.93
C ASP A 48 -2.43 13.66 15.43
N SER A 49 -1.50 14.61 15.34
CA SER A 49 -0.13 14.50 15.86
C SER A 49 0.66 13.24 15.46
N GLY A 50 0.40 12.69 14.27
CA GLY A 50 1.07 11.47 13.80
C GLY A 50 0.39 10.17 14.21
N GLN A 51 -0.71 10.24 14.95
CA GLN A 51 -1.52 9.09 15.39
C GLN A 51 -2.77 8.96 14.53
N LEU A 52 -3.10 7.72 14.15
CA LEU A 52 -4.38 7.41 13.51
C LEU A 52 -5.45 7.36 14.61
N THR A 53 -6.23 8.43 14.76
CA THR A 53 -7.29 8.50 15.75
C THR A 53 -8.63 8.32 15.08
N VAL A 54 -9.47 7.43 15.60
CA VAL A 54 -10.86 7.29 15.19
C VAL A 54 -11.72 7.97 16.22
N LYS A 55 -12.39 9.06 15.83
CA LYS A 55 -13.42 9.65 16.67
C LYS A 55 -14.69 8.81 16.57
N TYR A 56 -14.97 8.04 17.61
CA TYR A 56 -16.33 7.59 17.88
C TYR A 56 -17.15 8.77 18.41
N ARG A 57 -18.27 9.05 17.75
CA ARG A 57 -19.28 9.88 18.36
C ARG A 57 -19.94 9.00 19.44
N LEU A 58 -19.45 9.10 20.66
CA LEU A 58 -20.08 8.82 21.95
C LEU A 58 -18.99 8.49 22.99
N SER A 59 -18.73 9.47 23.86
CA SER A 59 -18.38 9.38 25.28
C SER A 59 -17.18 8.58 25.81
N GLN A 60 -16.28 8.00 25.01
CA GLN A 60 -15.01 7.52 25.57
C GLN A 60 -13.85 7.81 24.58
N LEU A 61 -13.11 8.86 24.90
CA LEU A 61 -11.78 9.11 24.35
C LEU A 61 -10.82 8.05 24.90
N SER A 62 -10.60 6.98 24.18
CA SER A 62 -9.40 6.19 24.36
C SER A 62 -8.38 6.66 23.31
N THR A 63 -7.48 7.52 23.73
CA THR A 63 -6.26 7.84 22.99
C THR A 63 -5.44 6.58 22.95
N VAL A 64 -5.52 5.83 21.85
CA VAL A 64 -4.64 4.69 21.66
C VAL A 64 -3.32 5.23 21.21
N ASN A 65 -2.38 5.23 22.12
CA ASN A 65 -0.99 5.53 21.87
C ASN A 65 -0.39 4.37 21.07
N CYS A 66 -0.59 4.37 19.74
CA CYS A 66 0.12 3.49 18.86
C CYS A 66 1.54 4.03 18.79
N GLN A 67 2.47 3.45 19.53
CA GLN A 67 3.90 3.69 19.35
C GLN A 67 4.28 3.11 17.98
N LEU A 68 4.14 3.92 16.95
CA LEU A 68 4.18 3.45 15.58
C LEU A 68 5.56 3.58 15.00
N SER A 69 6.29 2.50 15.08
CA SER A 69 7.26 2.13 14.06
C SER A 69 6.56 1.65 12.76
N THR A 70 5.22 1.47 12.76
CA THR A 70 4.45 0.95 11.63
C THR A 70 4.16 2.05 10.62
N LYS A 71 4.64 1.87 9.38
CA LYS A 71 4.45 2.81 8.27
C LYS A 71 3.09 2.65 7.62
N LYS A 72 2.52 3.75 7.15
CA LYS A 72 1.23 3.80 6.45
C LYS A 72 1.44 3.85 4.94
N VAL A 73 0.86 2.90 4.23
CA VAL A 73 0.94 2.78 2.77
C VAL A 73 -0.44 3.04 2.17
N GLY A 74 -0.58 4.09 1.40
CA GLY A 74 -1.79 4.32 0.59
C GLY A 74 -1.70 3.51 -0.71
N VAL A 75 -2.72 2.70 -0.99
CA VAL A 75 -2.80 1.91 -2.22
C VAL A 75 -3.75 2.58 -3.20
N PHE A 76 -3.24 2.91 -4.38
CA PHE A 76 -3.94 3.61 -5.44
C PHE A 76 -3.96 2.78 -6.73
N VAL A 77 -5.00 2.93 -7.52
CA VAL A 77 -5.16 2.30 -8.83
C VAL A 77 -5.63 3.37 -9.81
N ASN A 78 -4.75 3.80 -10.71
CA ASN A 78 -5.03 4.80 -11.73
C ASN A 78 -5.64 6.10 -11.17
N ALA A 79 -5.25 6.50 -9.97
CA ALA A 79 -5.66 7.77 -9.38
C ALA A 79 -4.86 8.94 -9.96
N THR A 80 -5.43 10.15 -9.95
CA THR A 80 -4.67 11.35 -10.34
C THR A 80 -3.62 11.70 -9.30
N ILE A 81 -2.55 12.35 -9.73
CA ILE A 81 -1.46 12.80 -8.84
C ILE A 81 -2.02 13.69 -7.72
N GLU A 82 -2.94 14.59 -8.04
CA GLU A 82 -3.59 15.49 -7.08
C GLU A 82 -4.36 14.73 -6.01
N SER A 83 -5.14 13.71 -6.43
CA SER A 83 -5.89 12.85 -5.50
C SER A 83 -4.95 12.06 -4.59
N MET A 84 -3.86 11.51 -5.14
CA MET A 84 -2.85 10.79 -4.34
C MET A 84 -2.23 11.69 -3.29
N MET A 85 -1.87 12.94 -3.66
CA MET A 85 -1.28 13.93 -2.76
C MET A 85 -2.25 14.38 -1.66
N GLU A 86 -3.51 14.62 -2.02
CA GLU A 86 -4.56 14.95 -1.06
C GLU A 86 -4.69 13.86 0.01
N LYS A 87 -4.81 12.59 -0.42
CA LYS A 87 -4.91 11.46 0.51
C LYS A 87 -3.63 11.25 1.31
N ALA A 88 -2.46 11.43 0.67
CA ALA A 88 -1.17 11.35 1.36
C ALA A 88 -1.08 12.34 2.52
N SER A 89 -1.48 13.58 2.29
CA SER A 89 -1.52 14.62 3.31
C SER A 89 -2.56 14.32 4.40
N ALA A 90 -3.80 14.01 4.00
CA ALA A 90 -4.92 13.81 4.91
C ALA A 90 -4.69 12.61 5.86
N TYR A 91 -4.10 11.52 5.37
CA TYR A 91 -3.84 10.29 6.12
C TYR A 91 -2.40 10.20 6.66
N LYS A 92 -1.55 11.19 6.37
CA LYS A 92 -0.11 11.20 6.70
C LYS A 92 0.54 9.89 6.27
N LEU A 93 0.43 9.58 4.98
CA LEU A 93 0.99 8.35 4.40
C LEU A 93 2.51 8.45 4.33
N ASP A 94 3.18 7.35 4.64
CA ASP A 94 4.64 7.22 4.49
C ASP A 94 5.03 6.78 3.08
N TYR A 95 4.17 5.98 2.43
CA TYR A 95 4.38 5.46 1.07
C TYR A 95 3.12 5.54 0.23
N LEU A 96 3.28 5.76 -1.07
CA LEU A 96 2.23 5.60 -2.07
C LEU A 96 2.52 4.32 -2.87
N GLN A 97 1.61 3.36 -2.80
CA GLN A 97 1.67 2.16 -3.63
C GLN A 97 0.80 2.36 -4.87
N LEU A 98 1.46 2.36 -6.02
CA LEU A 98 0.88 2.51 -7.34
C LEU A 98 0.60 1.12 -7.91
N HIS A 99 -0.67 0.72 -7.90
CA HIS A 99 -1.10 -0.65 -8.22
C HIS A 99 -1.89 -0.74 -9.53
N GLY A 100 -1.93 0.33 -10.29
CA GLY A 100 -2.55 0.42 -11.62
C GLY A 100 -1.51 0.53 -12.74
N ASN A 101 -1.86 1.30 -13.77
CA ASN A 101 -1.03 1.54 -14.95
C ASN A 101 -0.34 2.91 -14.88
N GLU A 102 -0.05 3.40 -13.66
CA GLU A 102 0.66 4.66 -13.48
C GLU A 102 2.02 4.60 -14.20
N SER A 103 2.31 5.63 -15.00
CA SER A 103 3.49 5.68 -15.86
C SER A 103 4.79 5.93 -15.06
N PRO A 104 5.97 5.65 -15.65
CA PRO A 104 7.26 6.06 -15.08
C PRO A 104 7.34 7.56 -14.83
N GLU A 105 6.65 8.37 -15.64
CA GLU A 105 6.60 9.83 -15.53
C GLU A 105 5.78 10.30 -14.33
N ASP A 106 4.66 9.62 -14.06
CA ASP A 106 3.86 9.85 -12.85
C ASP A 106 4.70 9.54 -11.60
N CYS A 107 5.44 8.42 -11.62
CA CYS A 107 6.35 8.04 -10.55
C CYS A 107 7.42 9.12 -10.32
N HIS A 108 8.06 9.58 -11.39
CA HIS A 108 9.07 10.63 -11.31
C HIS A 108 8.51 11.94 -10.76
N THR A 109 7.31 12.31 -11.18
CA THR A 109 6.62 13.51 -10.69
C THR A 109 6.33 13.44 -9.20
N LEU A 110 5.83 12.30 -8.72
CA LEU A 110 5.58 12.07 -7.29
C LEU A 110 6.88 12.04 -6.48
N GLN A 111 7.92 11.37 -7.00
CA GLN A 111 9.23 11.30 -6.37
C GLN A 111 9.86 12.70 -6.21
N LYS A 112 9.80 13.53 -7.24
CA LYS A 112 10.26 14.93 -7.18
C LYS A 112 9.54 15.78 -6.14
N ARG A 113 8.31 15.42 -5.81
CA ARG A 113 7.51 16.05 -4.75
C ARG A 113 7.78 15.47 -3.36
N GLY A 114 8.75 14.56 -3.23
CA GLY A 114 9.21 13.99 -1.96
C GLY A 114 8.43 12.78 -1.46
N TYR A 115 7.60 12.16 -2.32
CA TYR A 115 6.87 10.95 -1.94
C TYR A 115 7.72 9.69 -2.13
N SER A 116 7.69 8.78 -1.16
CA SER A 116 8.25 7.45 -1.28
C SER A 116 7.25 6.52 -1.97
N LEU A 117 7.73 5.75 -2.96
CA LEU A 117 6.89 5.03 -3.90
C LEU A 117 7.12 3.52 -3.87
N ILE A 118 6.02 2.78 -3.98
CA ILE A 118 6.01 1.34 -4.23
C ILE A 118 5.26 1.12 -5.54
N LYS A 119 5.89 0.56 -6.57
CA LYS A 119 5.19 0.20 -7.81
C LYS A 119 4.88 -1.29 -7.84
N ALA A 120 3.60 -1.61 -8.01
CA ALA A 120 3.14 -2.98 -8.16
C ALA A 120 3.12 -3.40 -9.62
N PHE A 121 3.58 -4.63 -9.88
CA PHE A 121 3.59 -5.25 -11.20
C PHE A 121 2.91 -6.61 -11.15
N PRO A 122 1.91 -6.85 -12.01
CA PRO A 122 1.32 -8.18 -12.18
C PRO A 122 2.28 -9.05 -13.00
N ILE A 123 2.91 -10.02 -12.33
CA ILE A 123 3.90 -10.90 -12.94
C ILE A 123 3.29 -12.28 -13.17
N ALA A 124 3.44 -12.79 -14.38
CA ALA A 124 3.11 -14.16 -14.75
C ALA A 124 4.28 -14.89 -15.39
N THR A 125 5.12 -14.17 -16.13
CA THR A 125 6.24 -14.70 -16.89
C THR A 125 7.52 -13.88 -16.64
N LYS A 126 8.66 -14.40 -17.11
CA LYS A 126 9.94 -13.70 -16.99
C LYS A 126 9.98 -12.38 -17.78
N GLU A 127 9.28 -12.35 -18.90
CA GLU A 127 9.20 -11.18 -19.79
C GLU A 127 8.47 -9.99 -19.12
N ASP A 128 7.59 -10.26 -18.16
CA ASP A 128 6.90 -9.19 -17.42
C ASP A 128 7.88 -8.33 -16.60
N PHE A 129 9.05 -8.86 -16.23
CA PHE A 129 10.07 -8.08 -15.52
C PHE A 129 10.75 -7.03 -16.38
N GLU A 130 10.75 -7.17 -17.71
CA GLU A 130 11.32 -6.14 -18.59
C GLU A 130 10.65 -4.78 -18.39
N LYS A 131 9.36 -4.77 -18.07
CA LYS A 131 8.59 -3.55 -17.78
C LYS A 131 9.08 -2.81 -16.55
N THR A 132 9.73 -3.49 -15.62
CA THR A 132 10.22 -2.86 -14.40
C THR A 132 11.41 -1.96 -14.62
N ARG A 133 12.17 -2.16 -15.71
CA ARG A 133 13.37 -1.38 -16.05
C ARG A 133 13.09 0.09 -16.22
N GLU A 134 11.92 0.44 -16.77
CA GLU A 134 11.54 1.85 -16.98
C GLU A 134 11.28 2.59 -15.67
N TYR A 135 11.07 1.85 -14.58
CA TYR A 135 10.78 2.40 -13.25
C TYR A 135 12.00 2.38 -12.32
N GLU A 136 13.15 1.87 -12.79
CA GLU A 136 14.41 1.87 -12.02
C GLU A 136 14.82 3.31 -11.67
N GLY A 137 15.18 3.53 -10.40
CA GLY A 137 15.53 4.85 -9.88
C GLY A 137 14.36 5.85 -9.73
N ARG A 138 13.13 5.44 -10.09
CA ARG A 138 11.92 6.27 -10.00
C ARG A 138 11.00 5.86 -8.84
N VAL A 139 11.25 4.70 -8.23
CA VAL A 139 10.49 4.16 -7.09
C VAL A 139 11.45 3.54 -6.07
N ASP A 140 11.01 3.49 -4.81
CA ASP A 140 11.82 2.93 -3.72
C ASP A 140 11.70 1.40 -3.64
N TYR A 141 10.53 0.86 -4.03
CA TYR A 141 10.25 -0.57 -3.98
C TYR A 141 9.45 -1.03 -5.19
N PHE A 142 9.77 -2.23 -5.65
CA PHE A 142 8.91 -3.01 -6.53
C PHE A 142 8.11 -4.02 -5.70
N LEU A 143 6.83 -4.15 -6.01
CA LEU A 143 5.96 -5.18 -5.49
C LEU A 143 5.52 -6.07 -6.65
N PHE A 144 5.80 -7.37 -6.55
CA PHE A 144 5.38 -8.33 -7.56
C PHE A 144 4.15 -9.06 -7.04
N ASP A 145 3.07 -9.00 -7.81
CA ASP A 145 1.82 -9.68 -7.52
C ASP A 145 1.51 -10.71 -8.60
N THR A 146 0.84 -11.80 -8.23
CA THR A 146 0.42 -12.80 -9.20
C THR A 146 -0.61 -12.19 -10.13
N ARG A 147 -0.40 -12.29 -11.46
CA ARG A 147 -1.38 -11.83 -12.44
C ARG A 147 -2.72 -12.52 -12.24
N CYS A 148 -3.77 -11.75 -12.03
CA CYS A 148 -5.15 -12.22 -11.93
C CYS A 148 -6.09 -11.28 -12.69
N GLU A 149 -7.27 -11.77 -13.02
CA GLU A 149 -8.35 -10.92 -13.55
C GLU A 149 -8.87 -10.02 -12.42
N GLY A 150 -8.53 -8.74 -12.47
CA GLY A 150 -8.86 -7.73 -11.46
C GLY A 150 -7.67 -7.32 -10.59
N TYR A 151 -7.89 -6.27 -9.80
CA TYR A 151 -6.89 -5.75 -8.87
C TYR A 151 -7.07 -6.38 -7.49
N GLY A 152 -6.08 -7.13 -7.02
CA GLY A 152 -6.07 -7.75 -5.70
C GLY A 152 -5.68 -9.23 -5.72
N GLY A 153 -5.35 -9.76 -4.56
CA GLY A 153 -4.82 -11.12 -4.42
C GLY A 153 -5.78 -12.19 -4.92
N SER A 154 -5.29 -13.03 -5.82
CA SER A 154 -6.04 -14.14 -6.42
C SER A 154 -6.08 -15.40 -5.54
N GLY A 155 -5.32 -15.42 -4.44
CA GLY A 155 -5.08 -16.65 -3.67
C GLY A 155 -4.21 -17.68 -4.40
N LYS A 156 -3.77 -17.39 -5.63
CA LYS A 156 -2.87 -18.27 -6.38
C LYS A 156 -1.45 -18.13 -5.87
N ARG A 157 -0.75 -19.27 -5.80
CA ARG A 157 0.65 -19.30 -5.37
C ARG A 157 1.54 -18.66 -6.44
N PHE A 158 2.40 -17.72 -6.04
CA PHE A 158 3.41 -17.13 -6.91
C PHE A 158 4.55 -18.14 -7.13
N ASP A 159 5.00 -18.30 -8.37
CA ASP A 159 6.17 -19.12 -8.66
C ASP A 159 7.45 -18.31 -8.44
N TRP A 160 8.06 -18.49 -7.28
CA TRP A 160 9.28 -17.79 -6.88
C TRP A 160 10.50 -18.11 -7.76
N SER A 161 10.49 -19.21 -8.52
CA SER A 161 11.60 -19.60 -9.40
C SER A 161 11.86 -18.59 -10.50
N ILE A 162 10.83 -17.85 -10.93
CA ILE A 162 10.96 -16.82 -11.96
C ILE A 162 11.80 -15.61 -11.47
N LEU A 163 11.91 -15.38 -10.16
CA LEU A 163 12.74 -14.32 -9.60
C LEU A 163 14.24 -14.58 -9.75
N THR A 164 14.66 -15.84 -9.95
CA THR A 164 16.08 -16.17 -10.17
C THR A 164 16.64 -15.61 -11.48
N ALA A 165 15.76 -15.27 -12.42
CA ALA A 165 16.13 -14.64 -13.69
C ALA A 165 16.37 -13.12 -13.59
N VAL A 166 16.07 -12.53 -12.42
CA VAL A 166 16.10 -11.08 -12.23
C VAL A 166 17.28 -10.73 -11.33
N SER A 167 18.33 -10.18 -11.92
CA SER A 167 19.52 -9.71 -11.18
C SER A 167 19.33 -8.27 -10.74
N TYR A 168 18.38 -8.02 -9.84
CA TYR A 168 18.29 -6.71 -9.19
C TYR A 168 18.92 -6.77 -7.81
N THR A 169 19.92 -5.96 -7.58
CA THR A 169 20.63 -5.84 -6.29
C THR A 169 19.77 -5.31 -5.16
N HIS A 170 18.52 -4.90 -5.43
CA HIS A 170 17.59 -4.27 -4.48
C HIS A 170 16.23 -4.94 -4.37
N LEU A 171 16.06 -6.19 -4.85
CA LEU A 171 14.79 -6.90 -4.70
C LEU A 171 14.54 -7.25 -3.23
N ARG A 172 13.52 -6.62 -2.64
CA ARG A 172 12.90 -7.10 -1.41
C ARG A 172 11.54 -7.71 -1.78
N ALA A 173 11.47 -9.03 -1.77
CA ALA A 173 10.24 -9.75 -2.02
C ALA A 173 9.26 -9.60 -0.84
N HIS A 174 8.02 -9.27 -1.14
CA HIS A 174 6.91 -9.22 -0.19
C HIS A 174 5.82 -10.20 -0.63
N GLU A 175 5.51 -11.18 0.21
CA GLU A 175 4.29 -11.96 0.04
C GLU A 175 3.09 -11.17 0.56
N THR A 176 2.09 -10.95 -0.29
CA THR A 176 0.75 -10.60 0.15
C THR A 176 -0.09 -11.87 0.22
N ARG A 177 -0.22 -12.46 1.38
CA ARG A 177 -1.29 -13.45 1.61
C ARG A 177 -2.58 -12.68 1.80
N SER A 178 -3.44 -12.69 0.79
CA SER A 178 -4.86 -12.39 0.96
C SER A 178 -5.53 -13.67 1.43
N ASN A 179 -5.55 -13.91 2.73
CA ASN A 179 -6.39 -14.93 3.31
C ASN A 179 -7.62 -14.27 3.92
N LEU A 180 -8.78 -14.81 3.48
CA LEU A 180 -10.13 -14.75 4.04
C LEU A 180 -10.93 -13.53 3.64
#